data_1388db7651f39baf8a1cc7a0d306c95a
#
_entry.id   1388db7651f39baf8a1cc7a0d306c95a
#
_cell.length_a   1.000
_cell.length_b   1.000
_cell.length_c   1.000
_cell.angle_alpha   90.00
_cell.angle_beta   90.00
_cell.angle_gamma   90.00
#
_symmetry.space_group_name_H-M   'P 1'
#
loop_
_entity.id
_entity.type
_entity.pdbx_description
1 polymer ?
#
loop_
_entity_poly.entity_id
_entity_poly.type
_entity_poly.pdbx_seq_one_letter_code
_entity_poly.pdbx_strand_id
1 'polypeptide(L)'
;EKMPVDGVVTEGATEVDESMLTGETLPVVKAQGDAVTGGTQNTTGAVTVRALRVGADSTLARIVRAVEDAQGTKAPIQRIADRIAAVFVPAILLIALAVFCVWFFLVPAGSDGRLVQALMPAIAVICVACPCALGLATPTALTVGMGKGAQLGVLIKDGTVLETMGNLTSAVFDKTGTLTQGEPIVVACDVPDDALRLAAALEAKSEHPLARAVVTYATGRDLAPLPAAESFEAVVGEGVRGVVEGHEVFVGVGKAEGDGAGASGSLVSIDGVPAGRIQFRDEPKPDAAATVRELSRDFA
;
A
#
# COMPACT_ATOMS: atom_id res chain seq x y z
N GLU A 1 -16.27 -7.20 12.85
CA GLU A 1 -17.07 -6.14 12.19
C GLU A 1 -16.19 -4.95 11.87
N LYS A 2 -16.48 -4.18 10.76
CA LYS A 2 -15.70 -2.99 10.42
C LYS A 2 -16.13 -1.80 11.25
N MET A 3 -15.16 -1.00 11.70
CA MET A 3 -15.41 0.28 12.37
C MET A 3 -16.15 1.22 11.40
N PRO A 4 -17.33 1.74 11.77
CA PRO A 4 -18.15 2.52 10.83
C PRO A 4 -17.63 3.96 10.63
N VAL A 5 -16.92 4.53 11.62
CA VAL A 5 -16.48 5.92 11.65
C VAL A 5 -15.16 6.09 12.39
N ASP A 6 -14.49 7.23 12.17
CA ASP A 6 -13.38 7.64 13.02
C ASP A 6 -13.91 8.13 14.36
N GLY A 7 -13.35 7.62 15.45
CA GLY A 7 -13.85 7.95 16.79
C GLY A 7 -12.89 7.63 17.92
N VAL A 8 -13.41 7.72 19.13
CA VAL A 8 -12.73 7.32 20.36
C VAL A 8 -13.59 6.31 21.09
N VAL A 9 -12.94 5.26 21.58
CA VAL A 9 -13.59 4.22 22.40
C VAL A 9 -14.06 4.84 23.70
N THR A 10 -15.35 4.72 24.01
CA THR A 10 -15.96 5.19 25.26
C THR A 10 -16.17 4.08 26.27
N GLU A 11 -16.42 2.87 25.79
CA GLU A 11 -16.65 1.69 26.64
C GLU A 11 -16.13 0.43 25.94
N GLY A 12 -15.68 -0.54 26.72
CA GLY A 12 -15.20 -1.83 26.23
C GLY A 12 -13.71 -1.83 25.87
N ALA A 13 -13.25 -2.99 25.41
CA ALA A 13 -11.92 -3.20 24.87
C ALA A 13 -12.02 -4.19 23.70
N THR A 14 -11.12 -4.03 22.72
CA THR A 14 -11.11 -4.85 21.52
C THR A 14 -9.73 -4.87 20.88
N GLU A 15 -9.51 -5.80 19.97
CA GLU A 15 -8.38 -5.78 19.04
C GLU A 15 -8.86 -5.36 17.65
N VAL A 16 -8.14 -4.42 17.05
CA VAL A 16 -8.48 -3.86 15.75
C VAL A 16 -7.34 -4.13 14.77
N ASP A 17 -7.67 -4.78 13.67
CA ASP A 17 -6.78 -4.91 12.53
C ASP A 17 -6.75 -3.57 11.77
N GLU A 18 -5.62 -2.88 11.85
CA GLU A 18 -5.33 -1.61 11.18
C GLU A 18 -4.40 -1.80 9.98
N SER A 19 -4.16 -3.04 9.53
CA SER A 19 -3.20 -3.37 8.46
C SER A 19 -3.47 -2.62 7.14
N MET A 20 -4.73 -2.33 6.84
CA MET A 20 -5.11 -1.53 5.67
C MET A 20 -4.58 -0.08 5.70
N LEU A 21 -4.20 0.43 6.87
CA LEU A 21 -3.66 1.79 7.08
C LEU A 21 -2.17 1.78 7.39
N THR A 22 -1.74 0.86 8.24
CA THR A 22 -0.38 0.81 8.79
C THR A 22 0.52 -0.20 8.07
N GLY A 23 -0.05 -1.19 7.39
CA GLY A 23 0.65 -2.33 6.83
C GLY A 23 1.04 -3.41 7.86
N GLU A 24 0.90 -3.14 9.18
CA GLU A 24 1.23 -4.11 10.23
C GLU A 24 0.10 -5.14 10.37
N THR A 25 0.46 -6.42 10.30
CA THR A 25 -0.51 -7.53 10.31
C THR A 25 -1.03 -7.91 11.70
N LEU A 26 -0.34 -7.46 12.76
CA LEU A 26 -0.76 -7.74 14.13
C LEU A 26 -1.85 -6.75 14.55
N PRO A 27 -3.02 -7.24 15.04
CA PRO A 27 -4.06 -6.40 15.56
C PRO A 27 -3.58 -5.56 16.77
N VAL A 28 -4.12 -4.36 16.89
CA VAL A 28 -3.79 -3.41 17.96
C VAL A 28 -4.90 -3.40 19.00
N VAL A 29 -4.53 -3.57 20.27
CA VAL A 29 -5.48 -3.46 21.40
C VAL A 29 -5.95 -2.03 21.51
N LYS A 30 -7.27 -1.84 21.57
CA LYS A 30 -7.95 -0.56 21.79
C LYS A 30 -8.82 -0.65 23.03
N ALA A 31 -8.61 0.25 23.96
CA ALA A 31 -9.35 0.39 25.21
C ALA A 31 -10.01 1.77 25.30
N GLN A 32 -10.71 2.01 26.40
CA GLN A 32 -11.36 3.30 26.64
C GLN A 32 -10.37 4.47 26.53
N GLY A 33 -10.68 5.45 25.70
CA GLY A 33 -9.86 6.62 25.41
C GLY A 33 -9.01 6.50 24.13
N ASP A 34 -8.88 5.30 23.55
CA ASP A 34 -8.10 5.10 22.35
C ASP A 34 -8.85 5.51 21.09
N ALA A 35 -8.10 5.99 20.10
CA ALA A 35 -8.65 6.35 18.81
C ALA A 35 -8.82 5.10 17.92
N VAL A 36 -9.93 5.06 17.19
CA VAL A 36 -10.21 4.07 16.16
C VAL A 36 -10.52 4.76 14.84
N THR A 37 -10.15 4.11 13.75
CA THR A 37 -10.30 4.65 12.38
C THR A 37 -11.38 3.89 11.62
N GLY A 38 -12.24 4.61 10.95
CA GLY A 38 -13.29 4.02 10.11
C GLY A 38 -12.71 3.16 8.99
N GLY A 39 -13.34 2.00 8.77
CA GLY A 39 -12.89 1.02 7.78
C GLY A 39 -11.96 -0.07 8.31
N THR A 40 -11.30 0.13 9.47
CA THR A 40 -10.49 -0.91 10.14
C THR A 40 -11.38 -2.03 10.67
N GLN A 41 -10.81 -3.22 10.87
CA GLN A 41 -11.59 -4.40 11.21
C GLN A 41 -11.46 -4.75 12.69
N ASN A 42 -12.58 -4.77 13.40
CA ASN A 42 -12.68 -5.34 14.74
C ASN A 42 -12.57 -6.86 14.67
N THR A 43 -11.57 -7.44 15.35
CA THR A 43 -11.31 -8.88 15.35
C THR A 43 -11.94 -9.57 16.55
N THR A 44 -11.70 -9.06 17.75
CA THR A 44 -12.18 -9.64 19.02
C THR A 44 -12.83 -8.57 19.88
N GLY A 45 -13.74 -8.96 20.77
CA GLY A 45 -14.40 -8.05 21.70
C GLY A 45 -15.44 -7.13 21.07
N ALA A 46 -15.98 -6.22 21.91
CA ALA A 46 -16.97 -5.23 21.54
C ALA A 46 -16.66 -3.89 22.21
N VAL A 47 -16.84 -2.81 21.45
CA VAL A 47 -16.59 -1.45 21.92
C VAL A 47 -17.72 -0.51 21.54
N THR A 48 -17.98 0.47 22.41
CA THR A 48 -18.81 1.62 22.08
C THR A 48 -17.89 2.77 21.67
N VAL A 49 -18.14 3.35 20.48
CA VAL A 49 -17.31 4.39 19.90
C VAL A 49 -18.10 5.69 19.77
N ARG A 50 -17.55 6.77 20.29
CA ARG A 50 -18.04 8.12 20.03
C ARG A 50 -17.43 8.63 18.74
N ALA A 51 -18.27 8.88 17.71
CA ALA A 51 -17.82 9.41 16.44
C ALA A 51 -17.21 10.80 16.59
N LEU A 52 -16.04 11.01 15.99
CA LEU A 52 -15.35 12.29 15.89
C LEU A 52 -15.38 12.87 14.48
N ARG A 53 -15.26 12.01 13.46
CA ARG A 53 -15.28 12.41 12.06
C ARG A 53 -16.15 11.46 11.26
N VAL A 54 -17.00 12.01 10.41
CA VAL A 54 -17.96 11.26 9.61
C VAL A 54 -17.97 11.73 8.16
N GLY A 55 -18.36 10.86 7.25
CA GLY A 55 -18.54 11.19 5.84
C GLY A 55 -17.26 11.71 5.19
N ALA A 56 -17.34 12.90 4.58
CA ALA A 56 -16.25 13.51 3.83
C ALA A 56 -15.01 13.86 4.66
N ASP A 57 -15.15 14.00 5.98
CA ASP A 57 -14.05 14.39 6.88
C ASP A 57 -13.36 13.17 7.52
N SER A 58 -13.86 11.95 7.25
CA SER A 58 -13.23 10.71 7.72
C SER A 58 -11.83 10.53 7.14
N THR A 59 -10.98 9.82 7.89
CA THR A 59 -9.62 9.48 7.46
C THR A 59 -9.61 8.75 6.13
N LEU A 60 -10.51 7.79 5.95
CA LEU A 60 -10.64 7.04 4.70
C LEU A 60 -11.02 7.96 3.52
N ALA A 61 -11.99 8.86 3.71
CA ALA A 61 -12.40 9.81 2.65
C ALA A 61 -11.28 10.80 2.28
N ARG A 62 -10.44 11.17 3.25
CA ARG A 62 -9.25 12.01 3.00
C ARG A 62 -8.18 11.27 2.21
N ILE A 63 -7.96 9.98 2.51
CA ILE A 63 -7.04 9.12 1.75
C ILE A 63 -7.53 8.98 0.31
N VAL A 64 -8.81 8.66 0.11
CA VAL A 64 -9.42 8.53 -1.23
C VAL A 64 -9.24 9.82 -2.03
N ARG A 65 -9.57 10.98 -1.45
CA ARG A 65 -9.36 12.28 -2.12
C ARG A 65 -7.89 12.55 -2.45
N ALA A 66 -6.98 12.26 -1.54
CA ALA A 66 -5.55 12.44 -1.80
C ALA A 66 -5.07 11.56 -2.98
N VAL A 67 -5.63 10.36 -3.12
CA VAL A 67 -5.35 9.47 -4.27
C VAL A 67 -5.98 10.02 -5.55
N GLU A 68 -7.23 10.50 -5.51
CA GLU A 68 -7.92 11.11 -6.66
C GLU A 68 -7.18 12.37 -7.15
N ASP A 69 -6.78 13.25 -6.23
CA ASP A 69 -6.01 14.46 -6.54
C ASP A 69 -4.65 14.11 -7.17
N ALA A 70 -3.99 13.06 -6.65
CA ALA A 70 -2.73 12.56 -7.21
C ALA A 70 -2.89 12.00 -8.62
N GLN A 71 -4.00 11.30 -8.91
CA GLN A 71 -4.28 10.74 -10.24
C GLN A 71 -4.62 11.80 -11.29
N GLY A 72 -5.13 12.96 -10.89
CA GLY A 72 -5.52 14.07 -11.78
C GLY A 72 -4.36 14.94 -12.24
N THR A 73 -3.14 14.79 -11.72
CA THR A 73 -2.00 15.67 -12.02
C THR A 73 -1.33 15.31 -13.34
N LYS A 74 -1.28 16.29 -14.29
CA LYS A 74 -0.49 16.16 -15.52
C LYS A 74 1.01 16.14 -15.19
N ALA A 75 1.75 15.26 -15.86
CA ALA A 75 3.21 15.21 -15.75
C ALA A 75 3.86 16.59 -16.01
N PRO A 76 4.95 16.96 -15.30
CA PRO A 76 5.62 18.26 -15.45
C PRO A 76 6.02 18.58 -16.90
N ILE A 77 6.55 17.59 -17.63
CA ILE A 77 6.93 17.76 -19.05
C ILE A 77 5.74 18.10 -19.93
N GLN A 78 4.57 17.54 -19.66
CA GLN A 78 3.35 17.86 -20.40
C GLN A 78 2.93 19.32 -20.19
N ARG A 79 3.08 19.84 -18.96
CA ARG A 79 2.82 21.26 -18.65
C ARG A 79 3.80 22.20 -19.37
N ILE A 80 5.07 21.78 -19.54
CA ILE A 80 6.06 22.54 -20.31
C ILE A 80 5.67 22.56 -21.78
N ALA A 81 5.30 21.42 -22.36
CA ALA A 81 4.83 21.33 -23.75
C ALA A 81 3.59 22.22 -23.99
N ASP A 82 2.60 22.17 -23.09
CA ASP A 82 1.40 23.00 -23.15
C ASP A 82 1.75 24.50 -23.10
N ARG A 83 2.71 24.91 -22.26
CA ARG A 83 3.16 26.30 -22.14
C ARG A 83 3.88 26.80 -23.40
N ILE A 84 4.74 25.95 -23.97
CA ILE A 84 5.40 26.26 -25.24
C ILE A 84 4.35 26.43 -26.35
N ALA A 85 3.40 25.50 -26.44
CA ALA A 85 2.33 25.56 -27.43
C ALA A 85 1.45 26.82 -27.28
N ALA A 86 1.15 27.24 -26.05
CA ALA A 86 0.34 28.43 -25.75
C ALA A 86 0.97 29.73 -26.26
N VAL A 87 2.29 29.81 -26.37
CA VAL A 87 3.00 30.97 -26.96
C VAL A 87 3.24 30.78 -28.44
N PHE A 88 3.64 29.57 -28.83
CA PHE A 88 4.03 29.26 -30.21
C PHE A 88 2.87 29.33 -31.18
N VAL A 89 1.68 28.81 -30.84
CA VAL A 89 0.53 28.77 -31.74
C VAL A 89 0.05 30.20 -32.11
N PRO A 90 -0.16 31.15 -31.17
CA PRO A 90 -0.48 32.52 -31.52
C PRO A 90 0.59 33.20 -32.38
N ALA A 91 1.88 32.94 -32.08
CA ALA A 91 2.98 33.51 -32.87
C ALA A 91 2.94 33.05 -34.35
N ILE A 92 2.73 31.74 -34.58
CA ILE A 92 2.62 31.17 -35.94
C ILE A 92 1.40 31.70 -36.68
N LEU A 93 0.27 31.87 -35.97
CA LEU A 93 -0.93 32.47 -36.58
C LEU A 93 -0.68 33.92 -37.02
N LEU A 94 0.04 34.72 -36.25
CA LEU A 94 0.44 36.06 -36.63
C LEU A 94 1.39 36.06 -37.82
N ILE A 95 2.36 35.16 -37.86
CA ILE A 95 3.26 35.00 -39.02
C ILE A 95 2.50 34.58 -40.28
N ALA A 96 1.59 33.62 -40.15
CA ALA A 96 0.76 33.17 -41.29
C ALA A 96 -0.13 34.32 -41.82
N LEU A 97 -0.70 35.13 -40.91
CA LEU A 97 -1.44 36.31 -41.28
C LEU A 97 -0.56 37.35 -42.01
N ALA A 98 0.64 37.59 -41.49
CA ALA A 98 1.59 38.50 -42.15
C ALA A 98 1.98 37.99 -43.54
N VAL A 99 2.27 36.69 -43.69
CA VAL A 99 2.55 36.07 -44.99
C VAL A 99 1.37 36.22 -45.93
N PHE A 100 0.16 35.94 -45.46
CA PHE A 100 -1.07 36.18 -46.24
C PHE A 100 -1.18 37.62 -46.74
N CYS A 101 -0.99 38.61 -45.87
CA CYS A 101 -1.06 40.02 -46.19
C CYS A 101 0.02 40.42 -47.22
N VAL A 102 1.24 39.97 -47.06
CA VAL A 102 2.34 40.22 -48.00
C VAL A 102 1.99 39.71 -49.42
N TRP A 103 1.58 38.43 -49.48
CA TRP A 103 1.21 37.83 -50.75
C TRP A 103 -0.04 38.47 -51.41
N PHE A 104 -1.02 38.86 -50.59
CA PHE A 104 -2.26 39.45 -51.08
C PHE A 104 -2.08 40.88 -51.58
N PHE A 105 -1.27 41.70 -50.91
CA PHE A 105 -1.16 43.15 -51.23
C PHE A 105 0.10 43.51 -52.02
N LEU A 106 1.20 42.80 -51.81
CA LEU A 106 2.51 43.16 -52.37
C LEU A 106 2.93 42.33 -53.61
N VAL A 107 2.40 41.11 -53.75
CA VAL A 107 2.74 40.24 -54.89
C VAL A 107 1.70 40.39 -55.98
N PRO A 108 2.10 40.59 -57.27
CA PRO A 108 1.16 40.66 -58.40
C PRO A 108 0.35 39.37 -58.52
N ALA A 109 -0.93 39.48 -58.89
CA ALA A 109 -1.81 38.35 -59.09
C ALA A 109 -1.32 37.42 -60.21
N GLY A 110 -1.17 36.13 -59.90
CA GLY A 110 -0.89 35.10 -60.89
C GLY A 110 -2.15 34.55 -61.57
N SER A 111 -2.01 33.53 -62.41
CA SER A 111 -3.09 32.86 -63.16
C SER A 111 -4.22 32.30 -62.27
N ASP A 112 -3.87 31.84 -61.06
CA ASP A 112 -4.77 31.15 -60.15
C ASP A 112 -5.61 32.05 -59.23
N GLY A 113 -5.47 33.37 -59.44
CA GLY A 113 -6.18 34.38 -58.65
C GLY A 113 -5.48 34.78 -57.37
N ARG A 114 -5.61 36.08 -56.99
CA ARG A 114 -4.90 36.69 -55.85
C ARG A 114 -5.16 36.01 -54.50
N LEU A 115 -6.40 35.52 -54.29
CA LEU A 115 -6.78 34.90 -53.05
C LEU A 115 -6.08 33.55 -52.85
N VAL A 116 -6.09 32.69 -53.85
CA VAL A 116 -5.45 31.37 -53.82
C VAL A 116 -3.93 31.50 -53.62
N GLN A 117 -3.32 32.42 -54.38
CA GLN A 117 -1.90 32.71 -54.34
C GLN A 117 -1.43 33.21 -52.95
N ALA A 118 -2.28 33.96 -52.21
CA ALA A 118 -1.97 34.42 -50.85
C ALA A 118 -2.28 33.33 -49.76
N LEU A 119 -3.33 32.55 -49.98
CA LEU A 119 -3.80 31.57 -49.02
C LEU A 119 -2.86 30.34 -48.91
N MET A 120 -2.31 29.88 -50.06
CA MET A 120 -1.47 28.68 -50.09
C MET A 120 -0.20 28.79 -49.21
N PRO A 121 0.62 29.87 -49.32
CA PRO A 121 1.79 30.05 -48.43
C PRO A 121 1.40 30.23 -46.96
N ALA A 122 0.27 30.90 -46.66
CA ALA A 122 -0.19 31.06 -45.28
C ALA A 122 -0.58 29.72 -44.64
N ILE A 123 -1.32 28.89 -45.37
CA ILE A 123 -1.65 27.51 -44.95
C ILE A 123 -0.38 26.68 -44.78
N ALA A 124 0.57 26.77 -45.71
CA ALA A 124 1.84 26.05 -45.62
C ALA A 124 2.61 26.38 -44.35
N VAL A 125 2.65 27.65 -43.93
CA VAL A 125 3.25 28.09 -42.66
C VAL A 125 2.58 27.40 -41.48
N ILE A 126 1.23 27.38 -41.43
CA ILE A 126 0.49 26.75 -40.33
C ILE A 126 0.73 25.23 -40.29
N CYS A 127 0.68 24.56 -41.45
CA CYS A 127 0.85 23.11 -41.52
C CYS A 127 2.26 22.66 -41.13
N VAL A 128 3.31 23.35 -41.60
CA VAL A 128 4.69 23.00 -41.28
C VAL A 128 5.09 23.34 -39.85
N ALA A 129 4.57 24.44 -39.32
CA ALA A 129 4.92 24.92 -38.00
C ALA A 129 4.15 24.21 -36.86
N CYS A 130 3.25 23.29 -37.15
CA CYS A 130 2.51 22.57 -36.10
C CYS A 130 3.45 21.76 -35.21
N PRO A 131 3.50 21.99 -33.87
CA PRO A 131 4.28 21.17 -32.95
C PRO A 131 3.54 19.88 -32.52
N CYS A 132 2.76 19.30 -33.43
CA CYS A 132 1.86 18.18 -33.16
C CYS A 132 2.60 16.95 -32.63
N ALA A 133 3.83 16.72 -33.14
CA ALA A 133 4.67 15.63 -32.64
C ALA A 133 5.07 15.81 -31.17
N LEU A 134 5.35 17.05 -30.74
CA LEU A 134 5.72 17.32 -29.35
C LEU A 134 4.55 17.08 -28.41
N GLY A 135 3.32 17.43 -28.80
CA GLY A 135 2.11 17.25 -27.99
C GLY A 135 1.68 15.78 -27.86
N LEU A 136 2.08 14.90 -28.80
CA LEU A 136 1.72 13.46 -28.77
C LEU A 136 2.85 12.57 -28.26
N ALA A 137 4.11 12.91 -28.45
CA ALA A 137 5.25 12.07 -28.09
C ALA A 137 5.31 11.75 -26.60
N THR A 138 5.17 12.76 -25.75
CA THR A 138 5.25 12.59 -24.29
C THR A 138 4.10 11.76 -23.73
N PRO A 139 2.80 12.08 -24.00
CA PRO A 139 1.70 11.23 -23.52
C PRO A 139 1.81 9.78 -24.01
N THR A 140 2.22 9.57 -25.26
CA THR A 140 2.39 8.22 -25.82
C THR A 140 3.50 7.46 -25.10
N ALA A 141 4.67 8.07 -24.89
CA ALA A 141 5.78 7.47 -24.19
C ALA A 141 5.41 7.09 -22.74
N LEU A 142 4.72 8.00 -22.02
CA LEU A 142 4.23 7.76 -20.67
C LEU A 142 3.22 6.60 -20.63
N THR A 143 2.25 6.58 -21.55
CA THR A 143 1.24 5.51 -21.62
C THR A 143 1.88 4.15 -21.89
N VAL A 144 2.82 4.08 -22.84
CA VAL A 144 3.56 2.84 -23.14
C VAL A 144 4.42 2.42 -21.95
N GLY A 145 5.12 3.37 -21.31
CA GLY A 145 5.95 3.10 -20.13
C GLY A 145 5.14 2.58 -18.95
N MET A 146 4.01 3.23 -18.64
CA MET A 146 3.08 2.77 -17.58
C MET A 146 2.48 1.40 -17.91
N GLY A 147 2.09 1.19 -19.16
CA GLY A 147 1.57 -0.10 -19.63
C GLY A 147 2.60 -1.23 -19.52
N LYS A 148 3.87 -0.94 -19.81
CA LYS A 148 4.97 -1.91 -19.61
C LYS A 148 5.24 -2.17 -18.14
N GLY A 149 5.19 -1.15 -17.30
CA GLY A 149 5.27 -1.30 -15.85
C GLY A 149 4.17 -2.22 -15.31
N ALA A 150 2.92 -1.99 -15.72
CA ALA A 150 1.78 -2.82 -15.32
C ALA A 150 1.93 -4.30 -15.74
N GLN A 151 2.47 -4.57 -16.94
CA GLN A 151 2.78 -5.94 -17.38
C GLN A 151 3.84 -6.63 -16.51
N LEU A 152 4.73 -5.87 -15.89
CA LEU A 152 5.75 -6.36 -14.95
C LEU A 152 5.25 -6.39 -13.49
N GLY A 153 3.96 -6.13 -13.24
CA GLY A 153 3.39 -6.08 -11.91
C GLY A 153 3.61 -4.75 -11.16
N VAL A 154 4.19 -3.73 -11.82
CA VAL A 154 4.44 -2.42 -11.22
C VAL A 154 3.36 -1.44 -11.65
N LEU A 155 2.49 -1.06 -10.72
CA LEU A 155 1.44 -0.07 -10.94
C LEU A 155 1.99 1.35 -10.73
N ILE A 156 2.12 2.10 -11.82
CA ILE A 156 2.57 3.49 -11.81
C ILE A 156 1.34 4.40 -11.79
N LYS A 157 1.19 5.22 -10.74
CA LYS A 157 -0.01 6.05 -10.54
C LYS A 157 -0.16 7.16 -11.57
N ASP A 158 0.94 7.84 -11.91
CA ASP A 158 0.94 8.96 -12.86
C ASP A 158 2.30 9.10 -13.56
N GLY A 159 2.34 9.96 -14.60
CA GLY A 159 3.56 10.20 -15.38
C GLY A 159 4.65 10.97 -14.62
N THR A 160 4.32 11.66 -13.52
CA THR A 160 5.30 12.41 -12.70
C THR A 160 6.27 11.45 -12.03
N VAL A 161 5.76 10.28 -11.60
CA VAL A 161 6.58 9.22 -10.99
C VAL A 161 7.68 8.78 -11.96
N LEU A 162 7.34 8.54 -13.24
CA LEU A 162 8.32 8.14 -14.26
C LEU A 162 9.40 9.21 -14.50
N GLU A 163 9.02 10.50 -14.48
CA GLU A 163 9.98 11.59 -14.64
C GLU A 163 10.93 11.72 -13.44
N THR A 164 10.39 11.56 -12.22
CA THR A 164 11.17 11.73 -10.98
C THR A 164 12.05 10.54 -10.67
N MET A 165 11.68 9.32 -11.10
CA MET A 165 12.47 8.11 -10.86
C MET A 165 13.93 8.23 -11.33
N GLY A 166 14.18 8.94 -12.45
CA GLY A 166 15.52 9.15 -12.96
C GLY A 166 16.40 10.08 -12.11
N ASN A 167 15.83 10.79 -11.15
CA ASN A 167 16.50 11.79 -10.32
C ASN A 167 16.49 11.41 -8.82
N LEU A 168 16.16 10.18 -8.49
CA LEU A 168 16.16 9.70 -7.11
C LEU A 168 17.59 9.68 -6.55
N THR A 169 17.74 10.18 -5.33
CA THR A 169 19.02 10.19 -4.59
C THR A 169 19.01 9.29 -3.36
N SER A 170 17.82 8.89 -2.92
CA SER A 170 17.62 8.02 -1.77
C SER A 170 16.34 7.21 -1.90
N ALA A 171 16.34 6.01 -1.33
CA ALA A 171 15.17 5.15 -1.25
C ALA A 171 14.91 4.76 0.21
N VAL A 172 13.65 4.84 0.65
CA VAL A 172 13.20 4.42 1.97
C VAL A 172 12.22 3.27 1.78
N PHE A 173 12.50 2.15 2.44
CA PHE A 173 11.67 0.95 2.36
C PHE A 173 10.84 0.80 3.62
N ASP A 174 9.57 0.47 3.44
CA ASP A 174 8.76 -0.05 4.53
C ASP A 174 9.24 -1.47 4.90
N LYS A 175 9.05 -1.86 6.17
CA LYS A 175 9.49 -3.16 6.67
C LYS A 175 8.47 -4.25 6.31
N THR A 176 7.25 -4.10 6.85
CA THR A 176 6.26 -5.18 6.87
C THR A 176 5.56 -5.34 5.50
N GLY A 177 5.59 -6.55 4.95
CA GLY A 177 5.02 -6.83 3.62
C GLY A 177 5.82 -6.28 2.44
N THR A 178 6.81 -5.39 2.66
CA THR A 178 7.72 -4.86 1.63
C THR A 178 9.06 -5.57 1.66
N LEU A 179 9.86 -5.39 2.73
CA LEU A 179 11.11 -6.12 2.92
C LEU A 179 10.91 -7.50 3.52
N THR A 180 9.84 -7.68 4.29
CA THR A 180 9.46 -8.95 4.89
C THR A 180 8.25 -9.54 4.17
N GLN A 181 7.93 -10.80 4.48
CA GLN A 181 6.79 -11.52 3.88
C GLN A 181 5.44 -10.98 4.39
N GLY A 182 5.41 -10.33 5.57
CA GLY A 182 4.19 -9.86 6.22
C GLY A 182 3.42 -10.98 6.93
N GLU A 183 4.01 -12.19 7.00
CA GLU A 183 3.44 -13.35 7.68
C GLU A 183 4.41 -13.80 8.77
N PRO A 184 4.03 -13.73 10.06
CA PRO A 184 4.88 -14.21 11.15
C PRO A 184 5.04 -15.72 11.07
N ILE A 185 6.25 -16.19 11.35
CA ILE A 185 6.58 -17.62 11.48
C ILE A 185 7.19 -17.90 12.86
N VAL A 186 7.08 -19.13 13.31
CA VAL A 186 7.75 -19.61 14.54
C VAL A 186 9.23 -19.84 14.23
N VAL A 187 10.11 -19.13 14.95
CA VAL A 187 11.58 -19.25 14.79
C VAL A 187 12.24 -20.02 15.93
N ALA A 188 11.62 -20.03 17.11
CA ALA A 188 12.06 -20.84 18.23
C ALA A 188 10.84 -21.30 19.05
N CYS A 189 10.89 -22.53 19.54
CA CYS A 189 9.84 -23.11 20.36
C CYS A 189 10.49 -24.06 21.37
N ASP A 190 10.31 -23.80 22.65
CA ASP A 190 10.76 -24.65 23.75
C ASP A 190 9.61 -25.43 24.42
N VAL A 191 8.40 -25.33 23.81
CA VAL A 191 7.21 -26.07 24.25
C VAL A 191 7.34 -27.54 23.84
N PRO A 192 7.14 -28.51 24.76
CA PRO A 192 7.10 -29.92 24.44
C PRO A 192 6.03 -30.27 23.41
N ASP A 193 6.26 -31.30 22.59
CA ASP A 193 5.38 -31.63 21.45
C ASP A 193 3.92 -31.92 21.88
N ASP A 194 3.71 -32.58 23.01
CA ASP A 194 2.36 -32.84 23.53
C ASP A 194 1.62 -31.49 23.87
N ALA A 195 2.30 -30.59 24.56
CA ALA A 195 1.74 -29.28 24.89
C ALA A 195 1.57 -28.39 23.63
N LEU A 196 2.50 -28.45 22.68
CA LEU A 196 2.41 -27.75 21.41
C LEU A 196 1.22 -28.23 20.57
N ARG A 197 0.93 -29.54 20.57
CA ARG A 197 -0.23 -30.13 19.90
C ARG A 197 -1.55 -29.59 20.47
N LEU A 198 -1.66 -29.47 21.81
CA LEU A 198 -2.82 -28.89 22.47
C LEU A 198 -2.94 -27.39 22.20
N ALA A 199 -1.82 -26.66 22.26
CA ALA A 199 -1.78 -25.23 21.93
C ALA A 199 -2.19 -24.97 20.47
N ALA A 200 -1.67 -25.73 19.50
CA ALA A 200 -2.03 -25.62 18.10
C ALA A 200 -3.51 -25.95 17.85
N ALA A 201 -4.08 -26.91 18.58
CA ALA A 201 -5.50 -27.25 18.50
C ALA A 201 -6.40 -26.10 18.98
N LEU A 202 -6.00 -25.41 20.04
CA LEU A 202 -6.69 -24.21 20.52
C LEU A 202 -6.56 -23.07 19.52
N GLU A 203 -5.34 -22.78 19.05
CA GLU A 203 -5.03 -21.72 18.08
C GLU A 203 -5.71 -21.93 16.72
N ALA A 204 -6.02 -23.17 16.34
CA ALA A 204 -6.79 -23.47 15.12
C ALA A 204 -8.21 -22.82 15.11
N LYS A 205 -8.71 -22.36 16.25
CA LYS A 205 -9.97 -21.61 16.36
C LYS A 205 -9.78 -20.09 16.25
N SER A 206 -8.53 -19.61 16.31
CA SER A 206 -8.20 -18.18 16.26
C SER A 206 -7.89 -17.75 14.82
N GLU A 207 -8.37 -16.56 14.43
CA GLU A 207 -8.03 -15.93 13.16
C GLU A 207 -6.74 -15.08 13.22
N HIS A 208 -6.12 -15.00 14.41
CA HIS A 208 -4.93 -14.18 14.62
C HIS A 208 -3.74 -14.66 13.79
N PRO A 209 -2.90 -13.78 13.20
CA PRO A 209 -1.74 -14.20 12.38
C PRO A 209 -0.75 -15.11 13.13
N LEU A 210 -0.51 -14.87 14.42
CA LEU A 210 0.36 -15.73 15.24
C LEU A 210 -0.24 -17.13 15.44
N ALA A 211 -1.55 -17.24 15.54
CA ALA A 211 -2.24 -18.52 15.65
C ALA A 211 -1.97 -19.41 14.44
N ARG A 212 -2.07 -18.85 13.23
CA ARG A 212 -1.76 -19.56 12.00
C ARG A 212 -0.31 -20.03 11.98
N ALA A 213 0.63 -19.21 12.48
CA ALA A 213 2.04 -19.58 12.58
C ALA A 213 2.24 -20.79 13.49
N VAL A 214 1.56 -20.85 14.66
CA VAL A 214 1.61 -21.98 15.59
C VAL A 214 1.06 -23.26 14.96
N VAL A 215 -0.11 -23.16 14.32
CA VAL A 215 -0.74 -24.31 13.63
C VAL A 215 0.16 -24.84 12.51
N THR A 216 0.70 -23.97 11.69
CA THR A 216 1.61 -24.32 10.59
C THR A 216 2.87 -25.00 11.13
N TYR A 217 3.46 -24.47 12.19
CA TYR A 217 4.65 -25.03 12.81
C TYR A 217 4.40 -26.42 13.42
N ALA A 218 3.28 -26.58 14.15
CA ALA A 218 2.91 -27.87 14.72
C ALA A 218 2.65 -28.93 13.64
N THR A 219 1.96 -28.54 12.56
CA THR A 219 1.70 -29.43 11.42
C THR A 219 3.00 -29.85 10.72
N GLY A 220 3.95 -28.94 10.57
CA GLY A 220 5.28 -29.21 10.00
C GLY A 220 6.16 -30.13 10.86
N ARG A 221 5.81 -30.33 12.14
CA ARG A 221 6.44 -31.30 13.06
C ARG A 221 5.71 -32.64 13.17
N ASP A 222 4.81 -32.92 12.24
CA ASP A 222 3.99 -34.14 12.21
C ASP A 222 3.08 -34.33 13.44
N LEU A 223 2.66 -33.22 14.10
CA LEU A 223 1.73 -33.27 15.24
C LEU A 223 0.26 -33.32 14.80
N ALA A 224 -0.02 -33.37 13.51
CA ALA A 224 -1.36 -33.59 12.98
C ALA A 224 -1.76 -35.08 13.02
N PRO A 225 -3.08 -35.44 13.17
CA PRO A 225 -4.19 -34.49 13.28
C PRO A 225 -4.27 -33.81 14.65
N LEU A 226 -4.61 -32.51 14.64
CA LEU A 226 -4.83 -31.75 15.86
C LEU A 226 -6.17 -32.15 16.50
N PRO A 227 -6.27 -32.28 17.84
CA PRO A 227 -7.55 -32.55 18.52
C PRO A 227 -8.52 -31.38 18.36
N ALA A 228 -9.79 -31.63 18.61
CA ALA A 228 -10.78 -30.57 18.64
C ALA A 228 -10.76 -29.83 19.97
N ALA A 229 -10.74 -28.49 19.94
CA ALA A 229 -10.94 -27.71 21.16
C ALA A 229 -12.41 -27.78 21.61
N GLU A 230 -12.63 -28.16 22.87
CA GLU A 230 -13.95 -28.30 23.50
C GLU A 230 -14.53 -26.93 23.86
N SER A 231 -13.65 -25.99 24.25
CA SER A 231 -14.02 -24.61 24.48
C SER A 231 -12.92 -23.68 23.93
N PHE A 232 -13.28 -22.45 23.61
CA PHE A 232 -12.38 -21.42 23.11
C PHE A 232 -12.86 -20.06 23.57
N GLU A 233 -11.96 -19.27 24.17
CA GLU A 233 -12.20 -17.89 24.56
C GLU A 233 -10.99 -17.05 24.18
N ALA A 234 -11.19 -15.97 23.39
CA ALA A 234 -10.18 -14.98 23.13
C ALA A 234 -10.24 -13.89 24.23
N VAL A 235 -9.12 -13.67 24.91
CA VAL A 235 -9.00 -12.65 25.95
C VAL A 235 -8.22 -11.48 25.38
N VAL A 236 -8.91 -10.37 25.20
CA VAL A 236 -8.37 -9.17 24.56
C VAL A 236 -7.08 -8.72 25.24
N GLY A 237 -5.99 -8.62 24.47
CA GLY A 237 -4.67 -8.19 24.95
C GLY A 237 -3.91 -9.21 25.78
N GLU A 238 -4.46 -10.39 26.04
CA GLU A 238 -3.80 -11.44 26.80
C GLU A 238 -3.47 -12.67 25.93
N GLY A 239 -4.42 -13.11 25.09
CA GLY A 239 -4.26 -14.30 24.25
C GLY A 239 -5.54 -15.12 24.14
N VAL A 240 -5.39 -16.43 24.02
CA VAL A 240 -6.49 -17.38 23.91
C VAL A 240 -6.43 -18.43 25.01
N ARG A 241 -7.59 -18.84 25.52
CA ARG A 241 -7.71 -19.94 26.46
C ARG A 241 -8.88 -20.87 26.08
N GLY A 242 -8.80 -22.10 26.51
CA GLY A 242 -9.85 -23.07 26.29
C GLY A 242 -9.50 -24.44 26.82
N VAL A 243 -10.37 -25.42 26.55
CA VAL A 243 -10.15 -26.81 26.95
C VAL A 243 -9.91 -27.66 25.70
N VAL A 244 -8.86 -28.46 25.74
CA VAL A 244 -8.46 -29.39 24.68
C VAL A 244 -8.11 -30.74 25.34
N GLU A 245 -8.81 -31.81 24.95
CA GLU A 245 -8.64 -33.16 25.52
C GLU A 245 -8.71 -33.15 27.08
N GLY A 246 -9.62 -32.30 27.63
CA GLY A 246 -9.82 -32.18 29.08
C GLY A 246 -8.77 -31.34 29.83
N HIS A 247 -7.76 -30.78 29.14
CA HIS A 247 -6.75 -29.91 29.71
C HIS A 247 -7.09 -28.44 29.48
N GLU A 248 -6.91 -27.58 30.48
CA GLU A 248 -7.00 -26.15 30.34
C GLU A 248 -5.73 -25.62 29.64
N VAL A 249 -5.89 -25.06 28.47
CA VAL A 249 -4.79 -24.54 27.64
C VAL A 249 -4.88 -23.03 27.54
N PHE A 250 -3.76 -22.35 27.75
CA PHE A 250 -3.62 -20.91 27.51
C PHE A 250 -2.42 -20.66 26.59
N VAL A 251 -2.63 -19.81 25.58
CA VAL A 251 -1.58 -19.30 24.70
C VAL A 251 -1.71 -17.80 24.61
N GLY A 252 -0.68 -17.06 24.99
CA GLY A 252 -0.80 -15.60 25.02
C GLY A 252 0.43 -14.89 25.51
N VAL A 253 0.26 -13.59 25.84
CA VAL A 253 1.33 -12.72 26.33
C VAL A 253 1.77 -13.19 27.72
N GLY A 254 2.97 -13.76 27.83
CA GLY A 254 3.57 -14.11 29.10
C GLY A 254 4.30 -12.90 29.69
N LYS A 255 4.04 -12.58 30.97
CA LYS A 255 4.92 -11.69 31.73
C LYS A 255 6.24 -12.41 31.95
N ALA A 256 7.28 -12.07 31.20
CA ALA A 256 8.63 -12.59 31.41
C ALA A 256 9.60 -11.47 31.70
N GLU A 257 10.31 -11.62 32.80
CA GLU A 257 11.52 -10.85 33.10
C GLU A 257 12.61 -11.26 32.09
N GLY A 258 13.03 -10.35 31.23
CA GLY A 258 14.25 -10.52 30.42
C GLY A 258 14.14 -10.51 28.90
N ASP A 259 13.02 -10.16 28.29
CA ASP A 259 12.94 -10.05 26.82
C ASP A 259 13.65 -8.79 26.32
N GLY A 260 14.77 -9.01 25.62
CA GLY A 260 15.43 -7.97 24.82
C GLY A 260 14.47 -7.44 23.74
N ALA A 261 14.47 -6.14 23.53
CA ALA A 261 13.63 -5.46 22.54
C ALA A 261 13.71 -6.11 21.16
N GLY A 262 12.60 -6.73 20.72
CA GLY A 262 12.44 -7.15 19.33
C GLY A 262 11.88 -8.54 19.02
N ALA A 263 11.69 -9.45 19.99
CA ALA A 263 11.07 -10.74 19.76
C ALA A 263 9.63 -10.77 20.33
N SER A 264 8.63 -10.86 19.47
CA SER A 264 7.27 -11.18 19.90
C SER A 264 7.23 -12.65 20.30
N GLY A 265 6.86 -12.96 21.55
CA GLY A 265 6.79 -14.33 22.07
C GLY A 265 5.47 -14.59 22.77
N SER A 266 4.90 -15.77 22.60
CA SER A 266 3.75 -16.26 23.34
C SER A 266 4.18 -17.31 24.37
N LEU A 267 3.60 -17.25 25.56
CA LEU A 267 3.70 -18.27 26.60
C LEU A 267 2.60 -19.32 26.36
N VAL A 268 2.96 -20.57 26.47
CA VAL A 268 2.00 -21.68 26.54
C VAL A 268 1.93 -22.19 27.97
N SER A 269 0.73 -22.33 28.51
CA SER A 269 0.51 -23.01 29.79
C SER A 269 -0.59 -24.07 29.67
N ILE A 270 -0.40 -25.17 30.38
CA ILE A 270 -1.34 -26.29 30.48
C ILE A 270 -1.73 -26.45 31.96
N ASP A 271 -3.01 -26.45 32.25
CA ASP A 271 -3.55 -26.57 33.60
C ASP A 271 -2.93 -25.54 34.59
N GLY A 272 -2.69 -24.33 34.11
CA GLY A 272 -2.06 -23.24 34.87
C GLY A 272 -0.54 -23.34 35.03
N VAL A 273 0.10 -24.41 34.50
CA VAL A 273 1.55 -24.61 34.60
C VAL A 273 2.20 -24.16 33.29
N PRO A 274 3.21 -23.25 33.32
CA PRO A 274 3.95 -22.86 32.13
C PRO A 274 4.62 -24.07 31.48
N ALA A 275 4.31 -24.30 30.18
CA ALA A 275 4.85 -25.40 29.39
C ALA A 275 6.04 -24.96 28.51
N GLY A 276 6.15 -23.66 28.19
CA GLY A 276 7.22 -23.14 27.37
C GLY A 276 6.80 -21.89 26.59
N ARG A 277 7.66 -21.48 25.66
CA ARG A 277 7.49 -20.28 24.86
C ARG A 277 7.61 -20.56 23.37
N ILE A 278 6.89 -19.74 22.60
CA ILE A 278 6.95 -19.72 21.14
C ILE A 278 7.40 -18.33 20.72
N GLN A 279 8.50 -18.24 19.96
CA GLN A 279 9.01 -16.97 19.44
C GLN A 279 8.67 -16.83 17.96
N PHE A 280 8.26 -15.63 17.59
CA PHE A 280 7.82 -15.32 16.23
C PHE A 280 8.75 -14.29 15.59
N ARG A 281 8.88 -14.37 14.28
CA ARG A 281 9.55 -13.36 13.46
C ARG A 281 8.86 -13.26 12.12
N ASP A 282 8.82 -12.05 11.56
CA ASP A 282 8.46 -11.84 10.17
C ASP A 282 9.75 -11.94 9.34
N GLU A 283 9.82 -12.92 8.43
CA GLU A 283 11.02 -13.19 7.65
C GLU A 283 11.20 -12.20 6.50
N PRO A 284 12.46 -11.75 6.25
CA PRO A 284 12.75 -11.02 5.04
C PRO A 284 12.42 -11.84 3.79
N LYS A 285 11.93 -11.16 2.74
CA LYS A 285 11.76 -11.80 1.43
C LYS A 285 13.12 -12.31 0.92
N PRO A 286 13.16 -13.44 0.20
CA PRO A 286 14.43 -14.06 -0.25
C PRO A 286 15.32 -13.13 -1.08
N ASP A 287 14.71 -12.22 -1.82
CA ASP A 287 15.35 -11.24 -2.71
C ASP A 287 15.64 -9.88 -2.04
N ALA A 288 15.05 -9.58 -0.87
CA ALA A 288 15.15 -8.27 -0.22
C ALA A 288 16.61 -7.82 -0.01
N ALA A 289 17.47 -8.70 0.52
CA ALA A 289 18.86 -8.37 0.78
C ALA A 289 19.68 -8.16 -0.51
N ALA A 290 19.34 -8.85 -1.59
CA ALA A 290 19.98 -8.68 -2.89
C ALA A 290 19.55 -7.36 -3.53
N THR A 291 18.26 -7.08 -3.52
CA THR A 291 17.65 -5.84 -4.05
C THR A 291 18.19 -4.60 -3.34
N VAL A 292 18.25 -4.60 -2.00
CA VAL A 292 18.80 -3.47 -1.23
C VAL A 292 20.28 -3.26 -1.58
N ARG A 293 21.07 -4.32 -1.72
CA ARG A 293 22.49 -4.21 -2.11
C ARG A 293 22.67 -3.68 -3.53
N GLU A 294 21.81 -4.07 -4.47
CA GLU A 294 21.85 -3.57 -5.85
C GLU A 294 21.52 -2.07 -5.88
N LEU A 295 20.42 -1.68 -5.25
CA LEU A 295 20.00 -0.28 -5.17
C LEU A 295 21.01 0.60 -4.41
N SER A 296 21.70 0.07 -3.39
CA SER A 296 22.77 0.81 -2.66
C SER A 296 24.00 1.14 -3.52
N ARG A 297 24.13 0.57 -4.72
CA ARG A 297 25.18 0.95 -5.68
C ARG A 297 24.78 2.18 -6.50
N ASP A 298 23.49 2.36 -6.73
CA ASP A 298 22.92 3.44 -7.52
C ASP A 298 22.59 4.67 -6.66
N PHE A 299 22.31 4.46 -5.38
CA PHE A 299 22.04 5.49 -4.37
C PHE A 299 23.22 5.54 -3.40
N ALA A 300 24.04 6.57 -3.52
CA ALA A 300 25.18 6.82 -2.63
C ALA A 300 24.76 7.55 -1.34
#